data_4d3f12d73526b1bb6f2f6104cac73eb9
#
_entry.id   4d3f12d73526b1bb6f2f6104cac73eb9
#
_cell.length_a   1.000
_cell.length_b   1.000
_cell.length_c   1.000
_cell.angle_alpha   90.00
_cell.angle_beta   90.00
_cell.angle_gamma   90.00
#
_symmetry.space_group_name_H-M   'P 1'
#
loop_
_entity.id
_entity.type
_entity.pdbx_description
1 polymer ?
#
loop_
_entity_poly.entity_id
_entity_poly.type
_entity_poly.pdbx_seq_one_letter_code
_entity_poly.pdbx_strand_id
1 'polypeptide(L)'
;MTKSPKTFSPTRSRDKVLQTLYELELSGEDLKDVLKNHPSEKSNAFYKDILKGVLDNQENIDEVIQKNLDRPIKQLDVIEKNALRIALFELKIKELDSAIIINESIRMTKKYGSVEGYKLVNAVLDKIIKAS
;
A
#
# COMPACT_ATOMS: atom_id res chain seq x y z
N MET A 1 23.37 -29.96 1.58
CA MET A 1 23.37 -28.54 1.94
C MET A 1 21.95 -28.00 1.95
N THR A 2 21.48 -27.59 3.09
CA THR A 2 20.16 -27.04 3.22
C THR A 2 20.18 -25.57 2.79
N LYS A 3 19.33 -25.23 1.84
CA LYS A 3 19.13 -23.83 1.50
C LYS A 3 18.43 -23.14 2.66
N SER A 4 18.90 -21.95 3.02
CA SER A 4 18.17 -21.10 3.95
C SER A 4 16.77 -20.85 3.38
N PRO A 5 15.73 -20.80 4.24
CA PRO A 5 14.40 -20.42 3.76
C PRO A 5 14.49 -19.08 3.04
N LYS A 6 13.81 -18.97 1.93
CA LYS A 6 13.75 -17.69 1.21
C LYS A 6 13.01 -16.67 2.08
N THR A 7 13.74 -15.65 2.53
CA THR A 7 13.17 -14.55 3.31
C THR A 7 12.79 -13.41 2.37
N PHE A 8 11.63 -12.81 2.64
CA PHE A 8 11.15 -11.66 1.88
C PHE A 8 11.32 -10.39 2.71
N SER A 9 11.95 -9.38 2.14
CA SER A 9 12.05 -8.07 2.78
C SER A 9 10.66 -7.43 2.86
N PRO A 10 10.23 -6.93 4.03
CA PRO A 10 8.96 -6.21 4.11
C PRO A 10 8.91 -5.00 3.19
N THR A 11 10.01 -4.26 3.06
CA THR A 11 10.11 -3.12 2.14
C THR A 11 9.85 -3.53 0.71
N ARG A 12 10.53 -4.58 0.24
CA ARG A 12 10.34 -5.09 -1.11
C ARG A 12 8.92 -5.66 -1.30
N SER A 13 8.40 -6.31 -0.29
CA SER A 13 7.04 -6.86 -0.33
C SER A 13 5.99 -5.76 -0.47
N ARG A 14 6.17 -4.63 0.22
CA ARG A 14 5.27 -3.49 0.06
C ARG A 14 5.31 -2.94 -1.36
N ASP A 15 6.50 -2.87 -1.96
CA ASP A 15 6.63 -2.44 -3.36
C ASP A 15 5.83 -3.36 -4.29
N LYS A 16 5.88 -4.67 -4.04
CA LYS A 16 5.13 -5.65 -4.83
C LYS A 16 3.62 -5.54 -4.63
N VAL A 17 3.17 -5.27 -3.42
CA VAL A 17 1.75 -5.00 -3.16
C VAL A 17 1.31 -3.76 -3.93
N LEU A 18 2.10 -2.68 -3.87
CA LEU A 18 1.80 -1.45 -4.59
C LEU A 18 1.68 -1.70 -6.09
N GLN A 19 2.62 -2.44 -6.68
CA GLN A 19 2.60 -2.80 -8.09
C GLN A 19 1.35 -3.60 -8.45
N THR A 20 0.96 -4.56 -7.60
CA THR A 20 -0.23 -5.38 -7.82
C THR A 20 -1.50 -4.53 -7.80
N LEU A 21 -1.63 -3.64 -6.80
CA LEU A 21 -2.78 -2.74 -6.70
C LEU A 21 -2.86 -1.80 -7.91
N TYR A 22 -1.71 -1.30 -8.36
CA TYR A 22 -1.62 -0.47 -9.55
C TYR A 22 -2.11 -1.23 -10.79
N GLU A 23 -1.65 -2.45 -11.00
CA GLU A 23 -2.07 -3.28 -12.12
C GLU A 23 -3.56 -3.58 -12.09
N LEU A 24 -4.09 -3.93 -10.91
CA LEU A 24 -5.52 -4.19 -10.75
C LEU A 24 -6.37 -2.99 -11.18
N GLU A 25 -5.96 -1.81 -10.74
CA GLU A 25 -6.73 -0.60 -11.01
C GLU A 25 -6.67 -0.19 -12.48
N LEU A 26 -5.51 -0.31 -13.12
CA LEU A 26 -5.32 0.14 -14.50
C LEU A 26 -5.75 -0.88 -15.55
N SER A 27 -5.57 -2.18 -15.28
CA SER A 27 -5.89 -3.21 -16.26
C SER A 27 -7.37 -3.60 -16.29
N GLY A 28 -8.05 -3.45 -15.15
CA GLY A 28 -9.40 -3.98 -15.00
C GLY A 28 -9.48 -5.50 -14.96
N GLU A 29 -8.32 -6.19 -14.91
CA GLU A 29 -8.27 -7.64 -14.85
C GLU A 29 -8.63 -8.15 -13.46
N ASP A 30 -9.01 -9.43 -13.36
CA ASP A 30 -9.25 -10.10 -12.10
C ASP A 30 -7.95 -10.27 -11.32
N LEU A 31 -8.07 -10.29 -9.99
CA LEU A 31 -6.91 -10.51 -9.10
C LEU A 31 -6.13 -11.76 -9.49
N LYS A 32 -6.82 -12.85 -9.80
CA LYS A 32 -6.20 -14.11 -10.21
C LYS A 32 -5.24 -13.92 -11.39
N ASP A 33 -5.65 -13.11 -12.38
CA ASP A 33 -4.85 -12.88 -13.58
C ASP A 33 -3.65 -11.96 -13.29
N VAL A 34 -3.87 -10.93 -12.49
CA VAL A 34 -2.77 -10.03 -12.09
C VAL A 34 -1.72 -10.78 -11.29
N LEU A 35 -2.12 -11.67 -10.39
CA LEU A 35 -1.18 -12.46 -9.57
C LEU A 35 -0.27 -13.34 -10.42
N LYS A 36 -0.68 -13.73 -11.61
CA LYS A 36 0.18 -14.50 -12.54
C LYS A 36 1.42 -13.71 -12.95
N ASN A 37 1.38 -12.38 -12.87
CA ASN A 37 2.51 -11.51 -13.18
C ASN A 37 3.53 -11.44 -12.03
N HIS A 38 3.19 -11.99 -10.86
CA HIS A 38 4.00 -11.95 -9.65
C HIS A 38 4.22 -13.35 -9.05
N PRO A 39 4.73 -14.31 -9.84
CA PRO A 39 4.85 -15.70 -9.36
C PRO A 39 5.81 -15.85 -8.19
N SER A 40 6.81 -14.97 -8.07
CA SER A 40 7.76 -15.01 -6.97
C SER A 40 7.13 -14.66 -5.61
N GLU A 41 5.95 -14.03 -5.60
CA GLU A 41 5.26 -13.64 -4.38
C GLU A 41 4.27 -14.71 -3.88
N LYS A 42 4.12 -15.81 -4.60
CA LYS A 42 3.16 -16.87 -4.28
C LYS A 42 3.35 -17.44 -2.87
N SER A 43 4.58 -17.53 -2.39
CA SER A 43 4.91 -18.03 -1.06
C SER A 43 5.22 -16.91 -0.05
N ASN A 44 5.04 -15.66 -0.43
CA ASN A 44 5.34 -14.51 0.42
C ASN A 44 4.12 -14.16 1.29
N ALA A 45 4.14 -14.62 2.55
CA ALA A 45 3.02 -14.41 3.47
C ALA A 45 2.76 -12.94 3.74
N PHE A 46 3.80 -12.13 3.94
CA PHE A 46 3.66 -10.70 4.19
C PHE A 46 2.96 -10.00 3.02
N TYR A 47 3.40 -10.29 1.79
CA TYR A 47 2.76 -9.76 0.58
C TYR A 47 1.28 -10.13 0.53
N LYS A 48 0.97 -11.42 0.74
CA LYS A 48 -0.42 -11.89 0.67
C LYS A 48 -1.30 -11.26 1.74
N ASP A 49 -0.78 -11.12 2.96
CA ASP A 49 -1.54 -10.55 4.08
C ASP A 49 -1.86 -9.07 3.85
N ILE A 50 -0.88 -8.28 3.39
CA ILE A 50 -1.11 -6.86 3.12
C ILE A 50 -2.07 -6.68 1.94
N LEU A 51 -1.85 -7.42 0.85
CA LEU A 51 -2.72 -7.33 -0.32
C LEU A 51 -4.15 -7.69 0.02
N LYS A 52 -4.36 -8.82 0.69
CA LYS A 52 -5.68 -9.25 1.12
C LYS A 52 -6.31 -8.25 2.08
N GLY A 53 -5.54 -7.75 3.04
CA GLY A 53 -6.01 -6.78 4.01
C GLY A 53 -6.49 -5.49 3.36
N VAL A 54 -5.75 -4.97 2.40
CA VAL A 54 -6.14 -3.78 1.65
C VAL A 54 -7.42 -4.04 0.86
N LEU A 55 -7.47 -5.14 0.10
CA LEU A 55 -8.63 -5.44 -0.75
C LEU A 55 -9.89 -5.71 0.07
N ASP A 56 -9.79 -6.45 1.17
CA ASP A 56 -10.94 -6.76 2.02
C ASP A 56 -11.47 -5.54 2.77
N ASN A 57 -10.62 -4.54 3.02
CA ASN A 57 -10.97 -3.36 3.79
C ASN A 57 -11.00 -2.08 2.96
N GLN A 58 -10.91 -2.18 1.64
CA GLN A 58 -10.72 -1.02 0.76
C GLN A 58 -11.79 0.06 0.94
N GLU A 59 -13.05 -0.35 1.07
CA GLU A 59 -14.15 0.60 1.23
C GLU A 59 -13.98 1.44 2.51
N ASN A 60 -13.71 0.78 3.64
CA ASN A 60 -13.48 1.46 4.91
C ASN A 60 -12.21 2.31 4.89
N ILE A 61 -11.16 1.80 4.27
CA ILE A 61 -9.90 2.51 4.12
C ILE A 61 -10.13 3.80 3.31
N ASP A 62 -10.83 3.70 2.19
CA ASP A 62 -11.10 4.84 1.32
C ASP A 62 -11.96 5.89 2.01
N GLU A 63 -12.89 5.49 2.87
CA GLU A 63 -13.67 6.44 3.67
C GLU A 63 -12.78 7.26 4.61
N VAL A 64 -11.82 6.62 5.27
CA VAL A 64 -10.88 7.31 6.15
C VAL A 64 -10.00 8.26 5.35
N ILE A 65 -9.50 7.81 4.20
CA ILE A 65 -8.72 8.68 3.32
C ILE A 65 -9.54 9.90 2.90
N GLN A 66 -10.78 9.68 2.44
CA GLN A 66 -11.62 10.76 1.95
C GLN A 66 -11.91 11.82 3.01
N LYS A 67 -12.09 11.42 4.26
CA LYS A 67 -12.33 12.36 5.37
C LYS A 67 -11.14 13.30 5.61
N ASN A 68 -9.95 12.92 5.15
CA ASN A 68 -8.72 13.68 5.36
C ASN A 68 -8.18 14.29 4.08
N LEU A 69 -8.99 14.29 3.01
CA LEU A 69 -8.66 14.92 1.73
C LEU A 69 -9.48 16.18 1.51
N ASP A 70 -8.90 17.12 0.78
CA ASP A 70 -9.57 18.34 0.32
C ASP A 70 -10.14 18.19 -1.10
N ARG A 71 -10.14 16.99 -1.65
CA ARG A 71 -10.57 16.66 -3.01
C ARG A 71 -11.12 15.23 -3.06
N PRO A 72 -11.88 14.86 -4.12
CA PRO A 72 -12.32 13.47 -4.25
C PRO A 72 -11.14 12.50 -4.38
N ILE A 73 -11.24 11.35 -3.70
CA ILE A 73 -10.19 10.33 -3.71
C ILE A 73 -9.85 9.85 -5.14
N LYS A 74 -10.83 9.84 -6.03
CA LYS A 74 -10.63 9.44 -7.43
C LYS A 74 -9.70 10.37 -8.22
N GLN A 75 -9.45 11.59 -7.69
CA GLN A 75 -8.53 12.54 -8.32
C GLN A 75 -7.09 12.31 -7.91
N LEU A 76 -6.85 11.43 -6.94
CA LEU A 76 -5.49 11.11 -6.54
C LEU A 76 -4.77 10.28 -7.61
N ASP A 77 -3.48 10.51 -7.74
CA ASP A 77 -2.60 9.63 -8.50
C ASP A 77 -2.73 8.20 -7.96
N VAL A 78 -2.72 7.21 -8.85
CA VAL A 78 -2.92 5.80 -8.49
C VAL A 78 -1.86 5.31 -7.49
N ILE A 79 -0.63 5.76 -7.63
CA ILE A 79 0.45 5.39 -6.71
C ILE A 79 0.20 5.99 -5.32
N GLU A 80 -0.10 7.28 -5.24
CA GLU A 80 -0.38 7.96 -3.99
C GLU A 80 -1.55 7.32 -3.25
N LYS A 81 -2.64 7.08 -3.97
CA LYS A 81 -3.84 6.45 -3.42
C LYS A 81 -3.54 5.07 -2.84
N ASN A 82 -2.83 4.23 -3.57
CA ASN A 82 -2.54 2.88 -3.12
C ASN A 82 -1.46 2.84 -2.04
N ALA A 83 -0.50 3.76 -2.03
CA ALA A 83 0.43 3.90 -0.93
C ALA A 83 -0.31 4.26 0.37
N LEU A 84 -1.31 5.15 0.29
CA LEU A 84 -2.17 5.47 1.43
C LEU A 84 -2.97 4.26 1.90
N ARG A 85 -3.52 3.47 0.99
CA ARG A 85 -4.29 2.27 1.33
C ARG A 85 -3.43 1.25 2.10
N ILE A 86 -2.21 1.02 1.63
CA ILE A 86 -1.26 0.12 2.31
C ILE A 86 -0.97 0.64 3.72
N ALA A 87 -0.64 1.93 3.83
CA ALA A 87 -0.32 2.55 5.12
C ALA A 87 -1.48 2.44 6.10
N LEU A 88 -2.70 2.73 5.66
CA LEU A 88 -3.88 2.67 6.54
C LEU A 88 -4.17 1.26 7.01
N PHE A 89 -3.99 0.26 6.16
CA PHE A 89 -4.14 -1.12 6.60
C PHE A 89 -3.10 -1.45 7.67
N GLU A 90 -1.83 -1.10 7.47
CA GLU A 90 -0.77 -1.36 8.44
C GLU A 90 -0.98 -0.61 9.76
N LEU A 91 -1.47 0.63 9.70
CA LEU A 91 -1.84 1.38 10.90
C LEU A 91 -2.96 0.70 11.68
N LYS A 92 -3.91 0.10 10.97
CA LYS A 92 -5.04 -0.60 11.57
C LYS A 92 -4.61 -1.83 12.36
N ILE A 93 -3.67 -2.61 11.82
CA ILE A 93 -3.21 -3.84 12.50
C ILE A 93 -2.21 -3.57 13.63
N LYS A 94 -1.65 -2.35 13.71
CA LYS A 94 -0.80 -1.88 14.82
C LYS A 94 0.40 -2.77 15.15
N GLU A 95 0.99 -3.40 14.16
CA GLU A 95 2.18 -4.24 14.36
C GLU A 95 3.49 -3.45 14.32
N LEU A 96 3.46 -2.22 13.77
CA LEU A 96 4.63 -1.36 13.63
C LEU A 96 4.33 0.04 14.13
N ASP A 97 5.41 0.75 14.52
CA ASP A 97 5.29 2.16 14.84
C ASP A 97 4.82 2.98 13.64
N SER A 98 3.97 3.96 13.89
CA SER A 98 3.44 4.83 12.84
C SER A 98 4.55 5.53 12.04
N ALA A 99 5.66 5.87 12.69
CA ALA A 99 6.79 6.50 12.00
C ALA A 99 7.38 5.61 10.91
N ILE A 100 7.45 4.30 11.14
CA ILE A 100 7.94 3.34 10.14
C ILE A 100 6.96 3.28 8.97
N ILE A 101 5.66 3.22 9.26
CA ILE A 101 4.61 3.15 8.24
C ILE A 101 4.61 4.40 7.37
N ILE A 102 4.71 5.58 7.99
CA ILE A 102 4.80 6.85 7.26
C ILE A 102 6.04 6.87 6.35
N ASN A 103 7.19 6.51 6.89
CA ASN A 103 8.45 6.51 6.13
C ASN A 103 8.40 5.57 4.94
N GLU A 104 7.79 4.38 5.10
CA GLU A 104 7.63 3.44 4.00
C GLU A 104 6.68 3.96 2.92
N SER A 105 5.59 4.60 3.33
CA SER A 105 4.64 5.20 2.40
C SER A 105 5.27 6.34 1.59
N ILE A 106 6.04 7.19 2.25
CA ILE A 106 6.80 8.26 1.60
C ILE A 106 7.83 7.69 0.62
N ARG A 107 8.57 6.65 1.06
CA ARG A 107 9.56 5.98 0.21
C ARG A 107 8.93 5.45 -1.08
N MET A 108 7.80 4.75 -0.96
CA MET A 108 7.09 4.20 -2.11
C MET A 108 6.62 5.31 -3.06
N THR A 109 6.06 6.38 -2.51
CA THR A 109 5.56 7.50 -3.32
C THR A 109 6.68 8.24 -4.03
N LYS A 110 7.83 8.40 -3.39
CA LYS A 110 9.01 9.00 -4.03
C LYS A 110 9.58 8.12 -5.14
N LYS A 111 9.55 6.81 -4.94
CA LYS A 111 10.13 5.85 -5.89
C LYS A 111 9.26 5.65 -7.13
N TYR A 112 7.95 5.58 -6.95
CA TYR A 112 7.03 5.18 -8.02
C TYR A 112 6.03 6.26 -8.44
N GLY A 113 5.84 7.28 -7.63
CA GLY A 113 4.84 8.32 -7.86
C GLY A 113 5.41 9.59 -8.49
N SER A 114 4.59 10.63 -8.49
CA SER A 114 5.01 11.94 -8.97
C SER A 114 5.99 12.60 -8.02
N VAL A 115 6.74 13.60 -8.53
CA VAL A 115 7.80 14.29 -7.75
C VAL A 115 7.29 14.86 -6.43
N GLU A 116 6.06 15.39 -6.41
CA GLU A 116 5.50 16.05 -5.24
C GLU A 116 4.47 15.20 -4.48
N GLY A 117 4.15 14.00 -5.00
CA GLY A 117 3.10 13.14 -4.42
C GLY A 117 3.32 12.75 -2.97
N TYR A 118 4.57 12.59 -2.55
CA TYR A 118 4.88 12.23 -1.18
C TYR A 118 4.42 13.30 -0.17
N LYS A 119 4.34 14.56 -0.58
CA LYS A 119 3.88 15.64 0.31
C LYS A 119 2.41 15.47 0.66
N LEU A 120 1.59 15.12 -0.31
CA LEU A 120 0.18 14.82 -0.08
C LEU A 120 0.02 13.62 0.83
N VAL A 121 0.74 12.53 0.55
CA VAL A 121 0.68 11.31 1.35
C VAL A 121 1.08 11.59 2.80
N ASN A 122 2.17 12.32 3.01
CA ASN A 122 2.62 12.68 4.35
C ASN A 122 1.57 13.51 5.09
N ALA A 123 0.99 14.51 4.42
CA ALA A 123 -0.01 15.38 5.03
C ALA A 123 -1.27 14.61 5.44
N VAL A 124 -1.75 13.71 4.58
CA VAL A 124 -2.94 12.90 4.86
C VAL A 124 -2.69 11.94 6.03
N LEU A 125 -1.57 11.24 6.02
CA LEU A 125 -1.22 10.31 7.11
C LEU A 125 -1.03 11.04 8.43
N ASP A 126 -0.42 12.22 8.42
CA ASP A 126 -0.25 13.03 9.62
C ASP A 126 -1.60 13.40 10.24
N LYS A 127 -2.56 13.84 9.42
CA LYS A 127 -3.92 14.14 9.88
C LYS A 127 -4.60 12.93 10.49
N ILE A 128 -4.50 11.77 9.84
CA ILE A 128 -5.13 10.54 10.30
C ILE A 128 -4.56 10.12 11.64
N ILE A 129 -3.26 10.16 11.79
CA ILE A 129 -2.58 9.73 13.02
C ILE A 129 -2.91 10.69 14.17
N LYS A 130 -2.94 12.01 13.92
CA LYS A 130 -3.28 13.00 14.95
C LYS A 130 -4.73 12.92 15.39
N ALA A 131 -5.63 12.46 14.52
CA ALA A 131 -7.05 12.31 14.84
C ALA A 131 -7.36 11.02 15.62
N SER A 132 -6.41 10.12 15.73
CA SER A 132 -6.60 8.82 16.39
C SER A 132 -6.47 8.92 17.91
#